data_ad8b060d68498d61d30e71f1268ba1d3
#
_entry.id   ad8b060d68498d61d30e71f1268ba1d3
#
_cell.length_a   1.000
_cell.length_b   1.000
_cell.length_c   1.000
_cell.angle_alpha   90.00
_cell.angle_beta   90.00
_cell.angle_gamma   90.00
#
_symmetry.space_group_name_H-M   'P 1'
#
loop_
_entity.id
_entity.type
_entity.pdbx_description
1 polymer ?
#
loop_
_entity_poly.entity_id
_entity_poly.type
_entity_poly.pdbx_seq_one_letter_code
_entity_poly.pdbx_strand_id
1 'polypeptide(L)'
;PVNSDVQDNPVTTYDLHKLMAEKQLNLAVKVNGISGCCLRLANVYGPSLSASGAPDRGIINKFISMALNGQPLTIFGHGNYLRDCIYIDDVVTAFLAAGTTKAAQNGSGWVISSGVGTSLHDIFTLIADRVEKLAGIPVEIKHTDWPEGASGIEFRNFIGDSSNFSDATGWSAHMPLVEGIDQTIATWQGD
;
A
#
# COMPACT_ATOMS: atom_id res chain seq x y z
N PRO A 1 11.34 -10.45 -1.44
CA PRO A 1 10.58 -9.69 -0.41
C PRO A 1 11.49 -8.94 0.54
N VAL A 2 11.01 -7.82 1.06
CA VAL A 2 11.75 -6.92 1.96
C VAL A 2 11.12 -7.01 3.35
N ASN A 3 11.89 -7.44 4.35
CA ASN A 3 11.46 -7.45 5.74
C ASN A 3 12.11 -6.30 6.55
N SER A 4 11.86 -6.28 7.86
CA SER A 4 12.38 -5.25 8.77
C SER A 4 13.89 -5.31 9.02
N ASP A 5 14.56 -6.40 8.62
CA ASP A 5 16.00 -6.62 8.87
C ASP A 5 16.88 -6.04 7.75
N VAL A 6 16.26 -5.61 6.63
CA VAL A 6 16.97 -4.98 5.53
C VAL A 6 17.48 -3.60 5.95
N GLN A 7 18.72 -3.28 5.58
CA GLN A 7 19.32 -1.99 5.89
C GLN A 7 18.52 -0.82 5.32
N ASP A 8 18.24 0.18 6.16
CA ASP A 8 17.54 1.40 5.75
C ASP A 8 18.36 2.17 4.72
N ASN A 9 17.73 2.56 3.62
CA ASN A 9 18.34 3.37 2.55
C ASN A 9 17.36 4.45 2.07
N PRO A 10 17.16 5.54 2.83
CA PRO A 10 16.30 6.64 2.43
C PRO A 10 16.87 7.35 1.20
N VAL A 11 16.05 7.50 0.16
CA VAL A 11 16.43 8.15 -1.11
C VAL A 11 15.68 9.48 -1.35
N THR A 12 14.73 9.81 -0.46
CA THR A 12 14.00 11.08 -0.47
C THR A 12 13.99 11.73 0.90
N THR A 13 13.71 13.04 0.94
CA THR A 13 13.47 13.75 2.20
C THR A 13 12.31 13.14 3.00
N TYR A 14 11.26 12.68 2.31
CA TYR A 14 10.14 11.98 2.95
C TYR A 14 10.60 10.69 3.64
N ASP A 15 11.34 9.84 2.94
CA ASP A 15 11.87 8.59 3.51
C ASP A 15 12.75 8.87 4.74
N LEU A 16 13.63 9.89 4.63
CA LEU A 16 14.49 10.30 5.74
C LEU A 16 13.68 10.74 6.98
N HIS A 17 12.64 11.57 6.79
CA HIS A 17 11.79 12.00 7.90
C HIS A 17 11.07 10.84 8.57
N LYS A 18 10.57 9.86 7.79
CA LYS A 18 9.94 8.65 8.33
C LYS A 18 10.93 7.82 9.14
N LEU A 19 12.13 7.62 8.60
CA LEU A 19 13.19 6.90 9.30
C LEU A 19 13.61 7.61 10.60
N MET A 20 13.75 8.93 10.58
CA MET A 20 14.08 9.71 11.80
C MET A 20 13.00 9.54 12.87
N ALA A 21 11.71 9.62 12.52
CA ALA A 21 10.60 9.42 13.46
C ALA A 21 10.64 8.00 14.07
N GLU A 22 10.94 6.99 13.28
CA GLU A 22 11.09 5.61 13.76
C GLU A 22 12.28 5.47 14.73
N LYS A 23 13.44 6.07 14.40
CA LYS A 23 14.61 6.07 15.29
C LYS A 23 14.35 6.82 16.61
N GLN A 24 13.58 7.92 16.58
CA GLN A 24 13.16 8.63 17.77
C GLN A 24 12.25 7.77 18.67
N LEU A 25 11.26 7.07 18.09
CA LEU A 25 10.42 6.15 18.85
C LEU A 25 11.25 5.03 19.49
N ASN A 26 12.14 4.40 18.71
CA ASN A 26 13.03 3.35 19.21
C ASN A 26 13.87 3.84 20.38
N LEU A 27 14.44 5.06 20.30
CA LEU A 27 15.18 5.66 21.39
C LEU A 27 14.29 5.90 22.62
N ALA A 28 13.08 6.44 22.42
CA ALA A 28 12.14 6.71 23.53
C ALA A 28 11.71 5.41 24.23
N VAL A 29 11.49 4.34 23.51
CA VAL A 29 11.20 3.01 24.09
C VAL A 29 12.37 2.55 24.96
N LYS A 30 13.61 2.66 24.45
CA LYS A 30 14.81 2.21 25.17
C LYS A 30 15.16 3.04 26.41
N VAL A 31 14.99 4.36 26.31
CA VAL A 31 15.44 5.29 27.36
C VAL A 31 14.34 5.63 28.34
N ASN A 32 13.11 5.84 27.86
CA ASN A 32 12.01 6.35 28.66
C ASN A 32 11.03 5.24 29.09
N GLY A 33 11.22 4.01 28.65
CA GLY A 33 10.39 2.86 29.01
C GLY A 33 8.96 2.93 28.48
N ILE A 34 8.71 3.73 27.44
CA ILE A 34 7.40 3.70 26.77
C ILE A 34 7.27 2.42 25.93
N SER A 35 6.03 2.00 25.68
CA SER A 35 5.74 0.87 24.78
C SER A 35 5.28 1.40 23.42
N GLY A 36 5.78 0.82 22.35
CA GLY A 36 5.37 1.22 20.98
C GLY A 36 6.19 0.55 19.89
N CYS A 37 5.73 0.68 18.66
CA CYS A 37 6.42 0.22 17.46
C CYS A 37 6.04 1.09 16.26
N CYS A 38 6.74 0.92 15.15
CA CYS A 38 6.41 1.54 13.87
C CYS A 38 5.91 0.47 12.90
N LEU A 39 4.83 0.76 12.17
CA LEU A 39 4.35 -0.08 11.08
C LEU A 39 4.75 0.57 9.73
N ARG A 40 5.59 -0.14 8.98
CA ARG A 40 6.05 0.23 7.62
C ARG A 40 5.08 -0.38 6.61
N LEU A 41 4.12 0.43 6.17
CA LEU A 41 3.02 -0.06 5.32
C LEU A 41 3.44 -0.18 3.86
N ALA A 42 3.02 -1.25 3.18
CA ALA A 42 3.02 -1.37 1.73
C ALA A 42 2.06 -0.35 1.09
N ASN A 43 1.73 -0.49 -0.20
CA ASN A 43 0.78 0.43 -0.84
C ASN A 43 -0.64 0.16 -0.35
N VAL A 44 -1.10 0.99 0.59
CA VAL A 44 -2.45 0.87 1.16
C VAL A 44 -3.49 1.33 0.16
N TYR A 45 -4.59 0.56 0.03
CA TYR A 45 -5.75 0.92 -0.77
C TYR A 45 -7.05 0.49 -0.06
N GLY A 46 -8.18 0.99 -0.56
CA GLY A 46 -9.50 0.70 -0.02
C GLY A 46 -10.38 1.95 0.01
N PRO A 47 -11.66 1.84 0.35
CA PRO A 47 -12.58 2.96 0.38
C PRO A 47 -12.15 4.02 1.39
N SER A 48 -12.38 5.30 1.04
CA SER A 48 -12.24 6.42 1.96
C SER A 48 -13.61 6.79 2.52
N LEU A 49 -13.70 6.98 3.83
CA LEU A 49 -14.96 7.32 4.52
C LEU A 49 -15.42 8.76 4.28
N SER A 50 -14.69 9.59 3.57
CA SER A 50 -15.12 10.95 3.27
C SER A 50 -14.97 11.28 1.79
N ALA A 51 -16.05 11.83 1.21
CA ALA A 51 -16.03 12.43 -0.14
C ALA A 51 -14.98 13.56 -0.27
N SER A 52 -14.49 14.12 0.85
CA SER A 52 -13.38 15.06 0.93
C SER A 52 -12.02 14.41 1.12
N GLY A 53 -11.97 13.10 1.39
CA GLY A 53 -10.74 12.32 1.37
C GLY A 53 -10.25 12.27 -0.06
N ALA A 54 -9.17 13.02 -0.37
CA ALA A 54 -8.64 13.09 -1.71
C ALA A 54 -8.57 11.69 -2.32
N PRO A 55 -9.31 11.40 -3.42
CA PRO A 55 -9.23 10.12 -4.13
C PRO A 55 -7.81 9.85 -4.66
N ASP A 56 -6.94 10.79 -4.46
CA ASP A 56 -5.56 10.88 -4.90
C ASP A 56 -4.56 10.18 -3.95
N ARG A 57 -5.03 9.59 -2.84
CA ARG A 57 -4.14 8.89 -1.91
C ARG A 57 -4.04 7.42 -2.27
N GLY A 58 -2.91 7.06 -2.89
CA GLY A 58 -2.59 5.71 -3.31
C GLY A 58 -2.93 5.41 -4.76
N ILE A 59 -2.05 4.65 -5.39
CA ILE A 59 -2.11 4.38 -6.83
C ILE A 59 -3.44 3.69 -7.23
N ILE A 60 -3.88 2.68 -6.46
CA ILE A 60 -5.11 1.92 -6.77
C ILE A 60 -6.35 2.82 -6.67
N ASN A 61 -6.51 3.57 -5.57
CA ASN A 61 -7.66 4.44 -5.37
C ASN A 61 -7.79 5.48 -6.48
N LYS A 62 -6.66 6.10 -6.86
CA LYS A 62 -6.63 7.06 -7.97
C LYS A 62 -7.13 6.43 -9.27
N PHE A 63 -6.63 5.27 -9.62
CA PHE A 63 -7.00 4.62 -10.89
C PHE A 63 -8.41 4.05 -10.87
N ILE A 64 -8.92 3.55 -9.76
CA ILE A 64 -10.35 3.22 -9.64
C ILE A 64 -11.22 4.45 -9.85
N SER A 65 -10.88 5.59 -9.21
CA SER A 65 -11.61 6.86 -9.40
C SER A 65 -11.59 7.32 -10.86
N MET A 66 -10.43 7.29 -11.51
CA MET A 66 -10.32 7.63 -12.95
C MET A 66 -11.19 6.72 -13.80
N ALA A 67 -11.13 5.40 -13.58
CA ALA A 67 -11.89 4.42 -14.32
C ALA A 67 -13.41 4.59 -14.16
N LEU A 68 -13.89 4.83 -12.94
CA LEU A 68 -15.30 5.10 -12.66
C LEU A 68 -15.82 6.40 -13.30
N ASN A 69 -14.92 7.35 -13.57
CA ASN A 69 -15.22 8.58 -14.31
C ASN A 69 -15.04 8.42 -15.84
N GLY A 70 -14.85 7.20 -16.35
CA GLY A 70 -14.66 6.93 -17.79
C GLY A 70 -13.33 7.49 -18.35
N GLN A 71 -12.37 7.78 -17.48
CA GLN A 71 -11.06 8.27 -17.90
C GLN A 71 -10.13 7.10 -18.23
N PRO A 72 -9.29 7.22 -19.27
CA PRO A 72 -8.34 6.16 -19.60
C PRO A 72 -7.27 5.99 -18.52
N LEU A 73 -6.83 4.75 -18.31
CA LEU A 73 -5.71 4.43 -17.43
C LEU A 73 -4.41 4.42 -18.25
N THR A 74 -3.44 5.22 -17.83
CA THR A 74 -2.16 5.34 -18.55
C THR A 74 -1.06 4.59 -17.84
N ILE A 75 -0.46 3.63 -18.52
CA ILE A 75 0.71 2.85 -18.10
C ILE A 75 1.96 3.46 -18.74
N PHE A 76 2.92 3.86 -17.90
CA PHE A 76 4.22 4.32 -18.38
C PHE A 76 5.14 3.12 -18.70
N GLY A 77 5.68 3.09 -19.92
CA GLY A 77 6.51 2.00 -20.41
C GLY A 77 5.75 0.66 -20.46
N HIS A 78 6.39 -0.41 -20.02
CA HIS A 78 5.80 -1.76 -20.05
C HIS A 78 4.94 -2.09 -18.82
N GLY A 79 4.99 -1.28 -17.77
CA GLY A 79 4.23 -1.52 -16.53
C GLY A 79 4.66 -2.76 -15.72
N ASN A 80 5.85 -3.32 -15.96
CA ASN A 80 6.30 -4.57 -15.34
C ASN A 80 6.79 -4.43 -13.88
N TYR A 81 6.80 -3.20 -13.35
CA TYR A 81 7.27 -2.96 -11.98
C TYR A 81 6.27 -3.48 -10.95
N LEU A 82 6.77 -4.28 -10.01
CA LEU A 82 5.95 -4.92 -9.00
C LEU A 82 5.62 -3.96 -7.85
N ARG A 83 4.37 -4.02 -7.41
CA ARG A 83 3.88 -3.32 -6.22
C ARG A 83 3.18 -4.33 -5.32
N ASP A 84 3.46 -4.23 -4.03
CA ASP A 84 2.70 -4.91 -2.99
C ASP A 84 1.59 -3.96 -2.54
N CYS A 85 0.35 -4.42 -2.66
CA CYS A 85 -0.84 -3.64 -2.32
C CYS A 85 -1.58 -4.33 -1.18
N ILE A 86 -1.85 -3.58 -0.10
CA ILE A 86 -2.53 -4.09 1.09
C ILE A 86 -3.84 -3.33 1.31
N TYR A 87 -4.91 -4.08 1.60
CA TYR A 87 -6.22 -3.50 1.85
C TYR A 87 -6.30 -2.81 3.21
N ILE A 88 -7.08 -1.75 3.29
CA ILE A 88 -7.17 -0.90 4.50
C ILE A 88 -7.58 -1.68 5.75
N ASP A 89 -8.50 -2.65 5.66
CA ASP A 89 -8.95 -3.42 6.81
C ASP A 89 -7.84 -4.33 7.37
N ASP A 90 -6.99 -4.89 6.50
CA ASP A 90 -5.81 -5.62 6.94
C ASP A 90 -4.84 -4.70 7.69
N VAL A 91 -4.69 -3.45 7.23
CA VAL A 91 -3.87 -2.44 7.94
C VAL A 91 -4.48 -2.10 9.29
N VAL A 92 -5.80 -1.92 9.38
CA VAL A 92 -6.50 -1.65 10.66
C VAL A 92 -6.29 -2.80 11.63
N THR A 93 -6.44 -4.05 11.19
CA THR A 93 -6.20 -5.22 12.05
C THR A 93 -4.73 -5.34 12.47
N ALA A 94 -3.77 -4.93 11.62
CA ALA A 94 -2.35 -4.87 11.98
C ALA A 94 -2.10 -3.83 13.09
N PHE A 95 -2.71 -2.64 13.02
CA PHE A 95 -2.61 -1.65 14.10
C PHE A 95 -3.20 -2.16 15.41
N LEU A 96 -4.34 -2.85 15.37
CA LEU A 96 -4.93 -3.46 16.56
C LEU A 96 -4.03 -4.56 17.15
N ALA A 97 -3.49 -5.42 16.32
CA ALA A 97 -2.54 -6.46 16.74
C ALA A 97 -1.28 -5.87 17.36
N ALA A 98 -0.70 -4.82 16.75
CA ALA A 98 0.45 -4.10 17.31
C ALA A 98 0.14 -3.46 18.67
N GLY A 99 -1.04 -2.84 18.80
CA GLY A 99 -1.46 -2.17 20.04
C GLY A 99 -1.78 -3.12 21.19
N THR A 100 -2.20 -4.36 20.91
CA THR A 100 -2.59 -5.34 21.92
C THR A 100 -1.50 -6.38 22.24
N THR A 101 -0.52 -6.54 21.36
CA THR A 101 0.54 -7.56 21.55
C THR A 101 1.81 -6.94 22.10
N LYS A 102 2.13 -7.27 23.34
CA LYS A 102 3.30 -6.73 24.05
C LYS A 102 4.63 -7.01 23.30
N ALA A 103 4.77 -8.18 22.66
CA ALA A 103 5.95 -8.54 21.90
C ALA A 103 6.23 -7.62 20.72
N ALA A 104 5.19 -7.01 20.12
CA ALA A 104 5.33 -6.06 19.02
C ALA A 104 5.78 -4.66 19.50
N GLN A 105 5.56 -4.30 20.76
CA GLN A 105 5.75 -2.95 21.31
C GLN A 105 7.18 -2.70 21.84
N ASN A 106 8.18 -3.14 21.12
CA ASN A 106 9.58 -3.17 21.53
C ASN A 106 10.45 -2.07 20.87
N GLY A 107 9.84 -1.10 20.24
CA GLY A 107 10.52 -0.03 19.50
C GLY A 107 10.93 -0.41 18.08
N SER A 108 10.65 -1.63 17.61
CA SER A 108 10.99 -2.08 16.25
C SER A 108 10.09 -1.47 15.18
N GLY A 109 10.61 -1.43 13.94
CA GLY A 109 9.81 -1.23 12.74
C GLY A 109 9.36 -2.57 12.18
N TRP A 110 8.07 -2.73 11.89
CA TRP A 110 7.47 -3.92 11.33
C TRP A 110 6.97 -3.66 9.91
N VAL A 111 7.30 -4.53 8.95
CA VAL A 111 6.74 -4.46 7.60
C VAL A 111 5.33 -5.04 7.61
N ILE A 112 4.37 -4.29 7.06
CA ILE A 112 2.96 -4.67 6.93
C ILE A 112 2.60 -4.64 5.45
N SER A 113 2.36 -5.82 4.89
CA SER A 113 2.23 -6.05 3.45
C SER A 113 1.35 -7.25 3.17
N SER A 114 0.87 -7.37 1.94
CA SER A 114 0.17 -8.58 1.48
C SER A 114 1.13 -9.73 1.19
N GLY A 115 2.41 -9.43 0.95
CA GLY A 115 3.40 -10.41 0.50
C GLY A 115 3.27 -10.77 -0.98
N VAL A 116 2.35 -10.15 -1.71
CA VAL A 116 2.09 -10.43 -3.12
C VAL A 116 2.53 -9.26 -4.00
N GLY A 117 3.46 -9.52 -4.91
CA GLY A 117 3.89 -8.54 -5.89
C GLY A 117 3.05 -8.63 -7.16
N THR A 118 2.32 -7.58 -7.48
CA THR A 118 1.52 -7.48 -8.72
C THR A 118 2.11 -6.38 -9.61
N SER A 119 2.23 -6.64 -10.92
CA SER A 119 2.74 -5.63 -11.86
C SER A 119 1.75 -4.47 -12.01
N LEU A 120 2.25 -3.27 -12.32
CA LEU A 120 1.37 -2.14 -12.60
C LEU A 120 0.44 -2.42 -13.79
N HIS A 121 0.92 -3.17 -14.79
CA HIS A 121 0.11 -3.61 -15.91
C HIS A 121 -1.07 -4.47 -15.44
N ASP A 122 -0.81 -5.49 -14.61
CA ASP A 122 -1.86 -6.38 -14.12
C ASP A 122 -2.84 -5.65 -13.19
N ILE A 123 -2.35 -4.73 -12.34
CA ILE A 123 -3.21 -3.90 -11.49
C ILE A 123 -4.17 -3.08 -12.33
N PHE A 124 -3.68 -2.42 -13.40
CA PHE A 124 -4.52 -1.54 -14.23
C PHE A 124 -5.52 -2.35 -15.07
N THR A 125 -5.07 -3.48 -15.62
CA THR A 125 -5.95 -4.41 -16.32
C THR A 125 -7.06 -4.91 -15.40
N LEU A 126 -6.71 -5.32 -14.18
CA LEU A 126 -7.67 -5.76 -13.19
C LEU A 126 -8.68 -4.65 -12.84
N ILE A 127 -8.22 -3.42 -12.59
CA ILE A 127 -9.13 -2.29 -12.32
C ILE A 127 -10.09 -2.06 -13.49
N ALA A 128 -9.59 -2.03 -14.73
CA ALA A 128 -10.41 -1.83 -15.92
C ALA A 128 -11.49 -2.91 -16.05
N ASP A 129 -11.10 -4.18 -15.93
CA ASP A 129 -12.02 -5.32 -16.02
C ASP A 129 -13.09 -5.30 -14.92
N ARG A 130 -12.67 -4.93 -13.67
CA ARG A 130 -13.62 -4.89 -12.55
C ARG A 130 -14.59 -3.72 -12.66
N VAL A 131 -14.14 -2.54 -13.09
CA VAL A 131 -15.01 -1.37 -13.32
C VAL A 131 -15.98 -1.64 -14.46
N GLU A 132 -15.55 -2.23 -15.57
CA GLU A 132 -16.44 -2.62 -16.66
C GLU A 132 -17.50 -3.63 -16.18
N LYS A 133 -17.06 -4.65 -15.43
CA LYS A 133 -17.98 -5.71 -14.94
C LYS A 133 -18.98 -5.20 -13.90
N LEU A 134 -18.58 -4.32 -12.98
CA LEU A 134 -19.41 -3.91 -11.84
C LEU A 134 -20.18 -2.62 -12.12
N ALA A 135 -19.60 -1.70 -12.89
CA ALA A 135 -20.17 -0.39 -13.20
C ALA A 135 -20.71 -0.27 -14.63
N GLY A 136 -20.39 -1.22 -15.51
CA GLY A 136 -20.78 -1.14 -16.93
C GLY A 136 -20.01 -0.06 -17.71
N ILE A 137 -18.89 0.44 -17.18
CA ILE A 137 -18.09 1.52 -17.78
C ILE A 137 -16.87 0.90 -18.46
N PRO A 138 -16.77 0.95 -19.80
CA PRO A 138 -15.59 0.47 -20.50
C PRO A 138 -14.40 1.40 -20.21
N VAL A 139 -13.25 0.83 -19.89
CA VAL A 139 -12.05 1.59 -19.51
C VAL A 139 -10.92 1.31 -20.49
N GLU A 140 -10.45 2.36 -21.15
CA GLU A 140 -9.31 2.25 -22.08
C GLU A 140 -7.99 2.22 -21.31
N ILE A 141 -7.10 1.30 -21.64
CA ILE A 141 -5.72 1.27 -21.16
C ILE A 141 -4.79 1.80 -22.24
N LYS A 142 -4.01 2.83 -21.91
CA LYS A 142 -3.03 3.46 -22.80
C LYS A 142 -1.63 3.19 -22.32
N HIS A 143 -0.72 2.95 -23.24
CA HIS A 143 0.71 2.91 -22.97
C HIS A 143 1.36 4.18 -23.48
N THR A 144 2.27 4.74 -22.70
CA THR A 144 3.08 5.90 -23.09
C THR A 144 4.50 5.74 -22.56
N ASP A 145 5.43 6.44 -23.18
CA ASP A 145 6.80 6.48 -22.68
C ASP A 145 6.88 7.26 -21.35
N TRP A 146 7.90 6.94 -20.57
CA TRP A 146 8.17 7.68 -19.34
C TRP A 146 8.49 9.14 -19.66
N PRO A 147 7.98 10.10 -18.86
CA PRO A 147 8.37 11.49 -19.02
C PRO A 147 9.86 11.66 -18.76
N GLU A 148 10.47 12.62 -19.44
CA GLU A 148 11.86 12.99 -19.20
C GLU A 148 12.05 13.40 -17.72
N GLY A 149 13.06 12.83 -17.05
CA GLY A 149 13.33 13.07 -15.64
C GLY A 149 12.46 12.25 -14.66
N ALA A 150 11.81 11.19 -15.12
CA ALA A 150 11.09 10.27 -14.23
C ALA A 150 11.97 9.80 -13.07
N SER A 151 11.41 9.80 -11.85
CA SER A 151 12.15 9.44 -10.63
C SER A 151 12.56 7.96 -10.66
N GLY A 152 13.77 7.64 -10.24
CA GLY A 152 14.25 6.26 -10.07
C GLY A 152 13.37 5.41 -9.14
N ILE A 153 12.58 6.04 -8.27
CA ILE A 153 11.61 5.38 -7.39
C ILE A 153 10.53 4.64 -8.20
N GLU A 154 10.14 5.17 -9.37
CA GLU A 154 9.10 4.59 -10.21
C GLU A 154 9.52 3.24 -10.79
N PHE A 155 10.83 3.01 -10.96
CA PHE A 155 11.39 1.81 -11.57
C PHE A 155 11.72 0.69 -10.59
N ARG A 156 11.45 0.87 -9.30
CA ARG A 156 11.73 -0.16 -8.28
C ARG A 156 10.61 -1.19 -8.20
N ASN A 157 10.98 -2.44 -7.87
CA ASN A 157 10.08 -3.47 -7.42
C ASN A 157 9.99 -3.44 -5.88
N PHE A 158 8.79 -3.63 -5.36
CA PHE A 158 8.59 -3.76 -3.91
C PHE A 158 7.59 -4.89 -3.63
N ILE A 159 8.04 -5.85 -2.82
CA ILE A 159 7.21 -6.90 -2.22
C ILE A 159 7.65 -6.98 -0.76
N GLY A 160 6.73 -6.73 0.17
CA GLY A 160 7.02 -6.78 1.59
C GLY A 160 6.99 -8.22 2.12
N ASP A 161 7.64 -8.40 3.27
CA ASP A 161 7.62 -9.65 4.03
C ASP A 161 7.23 -9.33 5.47
N SER A 162 6.02 -9.71 5.84
CA SER A 162 5.45 -9.47 7.17
C SER A 162 5.67 -10.64 8.14
N SER A 163 6.51 -11.63 7.80
CA SER A 163 6.72 -12.83 8.62
C SER A 163 7.13 -12.50 10.05
N ASN A 164 8.08 -11.57 10.25
CA ASN A 164 8.52 -11.16 11.58
C ASN A 164 7.37 -10.58 12.42
N PHE A 165 6.45 -9.83 11.81
CA PHE A 165 5.26 -9.30 12.49
C PHE A 165 4.23 -10.39 12.76
N SER A 166 4.04 -11.29 11.80
CA SER A 166 3.17 -12.46 11.95
C SER A 166 3.62 -13.35 13.11
N ASP A 167 4.91 -13.66 13.20
CA ASP A 167 5.48 -14.46 14.27
C ASP A 167 5.30 -13.80 15.65
N ALA A 168 5.40 -12.48 15.72
CA ALA A 168 5.26 -11.75 16.96
C ALA A 168 3.80 -11.59 17.43
N THR A 169 2.82 -11.54 16.49
CA THR A 169 1.44 -11.13 16.78
C THR A 169 0.37 -12.12 16.37
N GLY A 170 0.68 -13.07 15.52
CA GLY A 170 -0.28 -13.97 14.87
C GLY A 170 -1.07 -13.30 13.73
N TRP A 171 -0.75 -12.06 13.37
CA TRP A 171 -1.43 -11.34 12.30
C TRP A 171 -0.98 -11.80 10.91
N SER A 172 -1.91 -11.79 9.96
CA SER A 172 -1.61 -11.92 8.53
C SER A 172 -2.61 -11.13 7.70
N ALA A 173 -2.20 -10.70 6.50
CA ALA A 173 -3.10 -10.09 5.54
C ALA A 173 -4.02 -11.17 4.95
N HIS A 174 -5.31 -10.83 4.76
CA HIS A 174 -6.32 -11.80 4.31
C HIS A 174 -7.07 -11.34 3.05
N MET A 175 -7.07 -10.06 2.72
CA MET A 175 -7.85 -9.52 1.62
C MET A 175 -7.16 -9.74 0.26
N PRO A 176 -7.71 -10.56 -0.64
CA PRO A 176 -7.20 -10.68 -2.01
C PRO A 176 -7.36 -9.37 -2.77
N LEU A 177 -6.40 -9.04 -3.65
CA LEU A 177 -6.41 -7.78 -4.41
C LEU A 177 -7.71 -7.57 -5.19
N VAL A 178 -8.22 -8.63 -5.84
CA VAL A 178 -9.49 -8.59 -6.61
C VAL A 178 -10.66 -8.19 -5.72
N GLU A 179 -10.81 -8.84 -4.57
CA GLU A 179 -11.91 -8.60 -3.66
C GLU A 179 -11.86 -7.20 -3.05
N GLY A 180 -10.66 -6.73 -2.67
CA GLY A 180 -10.47 -5.39 -2.15
C GLY A 180 -10.78 -4.30 -3.20
N ILE A 181 -10.44 -4.52 -4.48
CA ILE A 181 -10.83 -3.62 -5.58
C ILE A 181 -12.34 -3.62 -5.74
N ASP A 182 -13.00 -4.78 -5.71
CA ASP A 182 -14.45 -4.89 -5.84
C ASP A 182 -15.18 -4.13 -4.72
N GLN A 183 -14.73 -4.29 -3.48
CA GLN A 183 -15.30 -3.58 -2.34
C GLN A 183 -15.11 -2.06 -2.45
N THR A 184 -13.94 -1.63 -2.95
CA THR A 184 -13.66 -0.21 -3.16
C THR A 184 -14.57 0.38 -4.24
N ILE A 185 -14.77 -0.31 -5.37
CA ILE A 185 -15.69 0.09 -6.44
C ILE A 185 -17.11 0.17 -5.92
N ALA A 186 -17.59 -0.88 -5.22
CA ALA A 186 -18.95 -0.95 -4.71
C ALA A 186 -19.26 0.20 -3.73
N THR A 187 -18.33 0.55 -2.85
CA THR A 187 -18.49 1.68 -1.91
C THR A 187 -18.65 3.00 -2.66
N TRP A 188 -17.87 3.24 -3.71
CA TRP A 188 -17.92 4.50 -4.46
C TRP A 188 -19.06 4.62 -5.47
N GLN A 189 -19.76 3.51 -5.78
CA GLN A 189 -20.99 3.52 -6.57
C GLN A 189 -22.24 3.75 -5.71
N GLY A 190 -22.16 3.51 -4.40
CA GLY A 190 -23.28 3.65 -3.46
C GLY A 190 -23.41 5.04 -2.83
N ASP A 191 -22.42 5.91 -3.04
CA ASP A 191 -22.42 7.32 -2.63
C ASP A 191 -22.82 8.23 -3.81
#